data_f1a5a7820bb7566cec4c68b24c85f8f7
#
_entry.id   f1a5a7820bb7566cec4c68b24c85f8f7
#
_cell.length_a   1.000
_cell.length_b   1.000
_cell.length_c   1.000
_cell.angle_alpha   90.00
_cell.angle_beta   90.00
_cell.angle_gamma   90.00
#
_symmetry.space_group_name_H-M   'P 1'
#
loop_
_entity.id
_entity.type
_entity.pdbx_description
1 polymer ?
#
loop_
_entity_poly.entity_id
_entity_poly.type
_entity_poly.pdbx_seq_one_letter_code
_entity_poly.pdbx_strand_id
1 'polypeptide(L)'
;AGKTVILIKYIDEYLNNTDGNAAFIWLCPGKGNLEEQSKEKMESITPNRDTRNLLYSLLSGFEPGSTTFINWELVTKKGNNALKDGERQNLFDCIADAHKSGLNFVVIIDEEHANNTSKANDIINAFSAKNIIRVSATANKVSHQEFYEIPEDDVINAGLITRAIYVNETTQITNDYDYLLELADEKRKEILENYQVIESKVRPLVLIQFPVGQPETIHAVEEKLESMGYTYDNGMVNIWMSDDKMISDDLTDVDGSPAFLLMKQAISTG
;
A
#
# COMPACT_ATOMS: atom_id res chain seq x y z
N ALA A 1 -1.81 1.84 -9.28
CA ALA A 1 -2.93 2.51 -8.63
C ALA A 1 -4.23 1.74 -8.89
N GLY A 2 -5.22 1.80 -8.00
CA GLY A 2 -6.54 1.20 -8.21
C GLY A 2 -6.69 -0.30 -7.93
N LYS A 3 -5.64 -1.07 -7.79
CA LYS A 3 -5.68 -2.54 -7.56
C LYS A 3 -6.63 -2.92 -6.42
N THR A 4 -6.49 -2.33 -5.25
CA THR A 4 -7.33 -2.58 -4.07
C THR A 4 -8.82 -2.34 -4.35
N VAL A 5 -9.15 -1.25 -5.06
CA VAL A 5 -10.54 -0.92 -5.41
C VAL A 5 -11.13 -1.95 -6.37
N ILE A 6 -10.36 -2.40 -7.37
CA ILE A 6 -10.78 -3.44 -8.31
C ILE A 6 -11.07 -4.75 -7.58
N LEU A 7 -10.20 -5.15 -6.65
CA LEU A 7 -10.39 -6.37 -5.86
C LEU A 7 -11.63 -6.28 -4.94
N ILE A 8 -11.86 -5.14 -4.29
CA ILE A 8 -13.06 -4.92 -3.48
C ILE A 8 -14.33 -5.04 -4.34
N LYS A 9 -14.33 -4.42 -5.51
CA LYS A 9 -15.44 -4.50 -6.47
C LYS A 9 -15.67 -5.92 -6.97
N TYR A 10 -14.59 -6.66 -7.23
CA TYR A 10 -14.67 -8.07 -7.61
C TYR A 10 -15.32 -8.92 -6.52
N ILE A 11 -14.91 -8.74 -5.26
CA ILE A 11 -15.50 -9.47 -4.11
C ILE A 11 -17.00 -9.16 -4.01
N ASP A 12 -17.35 -7.88 -4.11
CA ASP A 12 -18.74 -7.45 -4.01
C ASP A 12 -19.61 -8.04 -5.12
N GLU A 13 -19.15 -7.97 -6.37
CA GLU A 13 -19.82 -8.56 -7.53
C GLU A 13 -19.91 -10.10 -7.42
N TYR A 14 -18.85 -10.76 -7.00
CA TYR A 14 -18.86 -12.21 -6.81
C TYR A 14 -19.93 -12.63 -5.80
N LEU A 15 -19.99 -11.98 -4.65
CA LEU A 15 -20.97 -12.29 -3.59
C LEU A 15 -22.40 -11.92 -3.98
N ASN A 16 -22.59 -10.91 -4.82
CA ASN A 16 -23.93 -10.54 -5.32
C ASN A 16 -24.45 -11.50 -6.41
N ASN A 17 -23.56 -12.15 -7.15
CA ASN A 17 -23.92 -12.98 -8.32
C ASN A 17 -23.76 -14.49 -8.08
N THR A 18 -23.41 -14.92 -6.86
CA THR A 18 -23.24 -16.33 -6.50
C THR A 18 -24.14 -16.67 -5.29
N ASP A 19 -24.14 -17.95 -4.89
CA ASP A 19 -24.84 -18.45 -3.68
C ASP A 19 -24.23 -17.93 -2.37
N GLY A 20 -23.13 -17.15 -2.46
CA GLY A 20 -22.43 -16.59 -1.32
C GLY A 20 -21.64 -17.60 -0.48
N ASN A 21 -21.60 -18.89 -0.88
CA ASN A 21 -20.87 -19.93 -0.13
C ASN A 21 -19.37 -19.92 -0.41
N ALA A 22 -18.76 -18.74 -0.27
CA ALA A 22 -17.31 -18.56 -0.38
C ALA A 22 -16.79 -17.60 0.69
N ALA A 23 -15.65 -17.91 1.28
CA ALA A 23 -14.85 -16.99 2.08
C ALA A 23 -13.66 -16.49 1.28
N PHE A 24 -13.39 -15.19 1.38
CA PHE A 24 -12.24 -14.57 0.73
C PHE A 24 -11.07 -14.46 1.70
N ILE A 25 -9.89 -14.85 1.22
CA ILE A 25 -8.63 -14.75 1.95
C ILE A 25 -7.75 -13.77 1.20
N TRP A 26 -7.53 -12.60 1.80
CA TRP A 26 -6.70 -11.56 1.20
C TRP A 26 -5.34 -11.51 1.87
N LEU A 27 -4.33 -11.98 1.16
CA LEU A 27 -2.95 -12.05 1.62
C LEU A 27 -2.23 -10.75 1.25
N CYS A 28 -1.87 -9.96 2.27
CA CYS A 28 -1.21 -8.66 2.14
C CYS A 28 0.28 -8.74 2.49
N PRO A 29 1.14 -7.92 1.85
CA PRO A 29 2.53 -7.75 2.28
C PRO A 29 2.62 -7.29 3.74
N GLY A 30 3.65 -7.74 4.47
CA GLY A 30 3.83 -7.46 5.89
C GLY A 30 4.35 -6.05 6.21
N LYS A 31 4.76 -5.28 5.21
CA LYS A 31 5.33 -3.95 5.40
C LYS A 31 4.25 -2.87 5.27
N GLY A 32 4.35 -1.82 6.10
CA GLY A 32 3.53 -0.61 5.94
C GLY A 32 2.07 -0.71 6.37
N ASN A 33 1.70 -1.71 7.18
CA ASN A 33 0.32 -1.89 7.67
C ASN A 33 -0.74 -2.04 6.56
N LEU A 34 -0.33 -2.61 5.41
CA LEU A 34 -1.17 -2.74 4.21
C LEU A 34 -2.41 -3.62 4.42
N GLU A 35 -2.34 -4.57 5.37
CA GLU A 35 -3.46 -5.40 5.78
C GLU A 35 -4.61 -4.53 6.32
N GLU A 36 -4.33 -3.67 7.30
CA GLU A 36 -5.35 -2.80 7.92
C GLU A 36 -5.85 -1.75 6.93
N GLN A 37 -4.96 -1.14 6.15
CA GLN A 37 -5.35 -0.17 5.12
C GLN A 37 -6.29 -0.78 4.06
N SER A 38 -6.03 -2.03 3.63
CA SER A 38 -6.89 -2.72 2.66
C SER A 38 -8.25 -3.06 3.26
N LYS A 39 -8.27 -3.46 4.54
CA LYS A 39 -9.48 -3.74 5.30
C LYS A 39 -10.33 -2.49 5.48
N GLU A 40 -9.76 -1.39 6.01
CA GLU A 40 -10.44 -0.10 6.18
C GLU A 40 -10.98 0.43 4.85
N LYS A 41 -10.20 0.28 3.77
CA LYS A 41 -10.65 0.66 2.42
C LYS A 41 -11.86 -0.16 1.98
N MET A 42 -11.90 -1.46 2.25
CA MET A 42 -13.05 -2.29 1.94
C MET A 42 -14.27 -1.90 2.78
N GLU A 43 -14.09 -1.64 4.07
CA GLU A 43 -15.16 -1.17 4.97
C GLU A 43 -15.75 0.18 4.51
N SER A 44 -14.89 1.07 4.00
CA SER A 44 -15.33 2.36 3.44
C SER A 44 -16.14 2.21 2.14
N ILE A 45 -15.74 1.30 1.24
CA ILE A 45 -16.39 1.14 -0.08
C ILE A 45 -17.61 0.24 0.00
N THR A 46 -17.54 -0.82 0.83
CA THR A 46 -18.59 -1.84 0.98
C THR A 46 -18.91 -2.08 2.46
N PRO A 47 -19.53 -1.12 3.16
CA PRO A 47 -19.72 -1.15 4.62
C PRO A 47 -20.63 -2.30 5.11
N ASN A 48 -21.37 -2.93 4.21
CA ASN A 48 -22.25 -4.06 4.55
C ASN A 48 -21.58 -5.42 4.40
N ARG A 49 -20.30 -5.48 4.00
CA ARG A 49 -19.55 -6.73 3.87
C ARG A 49 -18.82 -7.07 5.17
N ASP A 50 -18.75 -8.34 5.48
CA ASP A 50 -18.07 -8.87 6.67
C ASP A 50 -16.55 -8.89 6.40
N THR A 51 -15.82 -8.00 7.06
CA THR A 51 -14.35 -7.89 7.00
C THR A 51 -13.75 -8.35 8.33
N ARG A 52 -12.71 -9.17 8.27
CA ARG A 52 -12.11 -9.81 9.44
C ARG A 52 -10.58 -9.73 9.35
N ASN A 53 -9.93 -9.67 10.50
CA ASN A 53 -8.51 -9.99 10.61
C ASN A 53 -8.30 -11.49 10.89
N LEU A 54 -7.07 -11.95 10.76
CA LEU A 54 -6.74 -13.35 10.98
C LEU A 54 -7.16 -13.85 12.37
N LEU A 55 -6.89 -13.07 13.43
CA LEU A 55 -7.18 -13.48 14.80
C LEU A 55 -8.69 -13.72 15.00
N TYR A 56 -9.52 -12.84 14.47
CA TYR A 56 -10.98 -13.01 14.55
C TYR A 56 -11.43 -14.28 13.84
N SER A 57 -10.91 -14.55 12.63
CA SER A 57 -11.24 -15.75 11.87
C SER A 57 -10.74 -17.04 12.53
N LEU A 58 -9.61 -17.00 13.23
CA LEU A 58 -9.14 -18.16 14.01
C LEU A 58 -10.03 -18.45 15.23
N LEU A 59 -10.63 -17.40 15.83
CA LEU A 59 -11.52 -17.55 16.99
C LEU A 59 -12.94 -17.98 16.61
N SER A 60 -13.50 -17.43 15.54
CA SER A 60 -14.90 -17.61 15.13
C SER A 60 -15.08 -18.62 13.99
N GLY A 61 -13.99 -19.05 13.33
CA GLY A 61 -14.03 -19.80 12.09
C GLY A 61 -14.14 -18.91 10.85
N PHE A 62 -13.92 -19.49 9.68
CA PHE A 62 -14.20 -18.84 8.41
C PHE A 62 -15.68 -18.95 8.07
N GLU A 63 -16.27 -17.85 7.63
CA GLU A 63 -17.71 -17.77 7.39
C GLU A 63 -18.01 -17.45 5.91
N PRO A 64 -19.11 -17.96 5.35
CA PRO A 64 -19.56 -17.58 4.02
C PRO A 64 -19.76 -16.08 3.89
N GLY A 65 -19.30 -15.49 2.79
CA GLY A 65 -19.40 -14.06 2.51
C GLY A 65 -18.38 -13.17 3.24
N SER A 66 -17.58 -13.73 4.15
CA SER A 66 -16.54 -12.97 4.86
C SER A 66 -15.28 -12.78 4.01
N THR A 67 -14.55 -11.69 4.29
CA THR A 67 -13.19 -11.43 3.76
C THR A 67 -12.22 -11.33 4.92
N THR A 68 -11.27 -12.27 5.00
CA THR A 68 -10.22 -12.28 6.01
C THR A 68 -8.93 -11.72 5.44
N PHE A 69 -8.46 -10.62 6.03
CA PHE A 69 -7.17 -10.01 5.69
C PHE A 69 -6.06 -10.66 6.51
N ILE A 70 -5.00 -11.07 5.83
CA ILE A 70 -3.88 -11.80 6.45
C ILE A 70 -2.56 -11.17 6.01
N ASN A 71 -1.78 -10.76 6.98
CA ASN A 71 -0.41 -10.32 6.76
C ASN A 71 0.50 -11.54 6.57
N TRP A 72 1.21 -11.63 5.44
CA TRP A 72 2.13 -12.71 5.14
C TRP A 72 3.19 -12.97 6.23
N GLU A 73 3.72 -11.89 6.81
CA GLU A 73 4.75 -12.03 7.83
C GLU A 73 4.23 -12.72 9.08
N LEU A 74 2.96 -12.51 9.43
CA LEU A 74 2.37 -13.16 10.59
C LEU A 74 2.27 -14.67 10.43
N VAL A 75 2.03 -15.16 9.22
CA VAL A 75 1.84 -16.60 8.98
C VAL A 75 3.10 -17.31 8.50
N THR A 76 4.12 -16.58 8.02
CA THR A 76 5.37 -17.20 7.51
C THR A 76 6.54 -17.15 8.49
N LYS A 77 6.51 -16.31 9.55
CA LYS A 77 7.58 -16.26 10.57
C LYS A 77 7.73 -17.59 11.32
N LYS A 78 8.97 -17.97 11.61
CA LYS A 78 9.25 -19.14 12.46
C LYS A 78 8.71 -18.92 13.87
N GLY A 79 8.01 -19.93 14.42
CA GLY A 79 7.48 -19.89 15.78
C GLY A 79 6.16 -19.15 15.94
N ASN A 80 5.47 -18.83 14.84
CA ASN A 80 4.15 -18.23 14.89
C ASN A 80 3.12 -19.22 15.48
N ASN A 81 2.41 -18.79 16.50
CA ASN A 81 1.39 -19.60 17.19
C ASN A 81 0.22 -19.98 16.29
N ALA A 82 -0.12 -19.14 15.29
CA ALA A 82 -1.20 -19.43 14.34
C ALA A 82 -1.00 -20.70 13.51
N LEU A 83 0.24 -21.24 13.47
CA LEU A 83 0.61 -22.45 12.72
C LEU A 83 1.07 -23.60 13.62
N LYS A 84 1.01 -23.47 14.95
CA LYS A 84 1.43 -24.55 15.86
C LYS A 84 0.34 -25.60 16.03
N ASP A 85 0.73 -26.85 15.87
CA ASP A 85 -0.14 -27.97 16.13
C ASP A 85 -0.56 -28.03 17.61
N GLY A 86 -1.83 -28.35 17.86
CA GLY A 86 -2.38 -28.54 19.20
C GLY A 86 -2.85 -27.27 19.90
N GLU A 87 -2.75 -26.09 19.30
CA GLU A 87 -3.40 -24.87 19.78
C GLU A 87 -4.83 -24.77 19.23
N ARG A 88 -5.80 -24.32 20.05
CA ARG A 88 -7.21 -24.20 19.65
C ARG A 88 -7.47 -23.23 18.49
N GLN A 89 -6.45 -22.48 18.06
CA GLN A 89 -6.53 -21.44 17.05
C GLN A 89 -5.53 -21.67 15.93
N ASN A 90 -5.26 -22.94 15.58
CA ASN A 90 -4.39 -23.27 14.48
C ASN A 90 -5.09 -22.98 13.15
N LEU A 91 -4.39 -22.27 12.26
CA LEU A 91 -4.93 -21.88 10.95
C LEU A 91 -5.33 -23.11 10.11
N PHE A 92 -4.51 -24.17 10.11
CA PHE A 92 -4.79 -25.37 9.32
C PHE A 92 -6.03 -26.13 9.83
N ASP A 93 -6.26 -26.17 11.15
CA ASP A 93 -7.44 -26.77 11.74
C ASP A 93 -8.71 -25.97 11.36
N CYS A 94 -8.66 -24.63 11.44
CA CYS A 94 -9.76 -23.77 11.02
C CYS A 94 -10.10 -23.92 9.54
N ILE A 95 -9.07 -24.05 8.66
CA ILE A 95 -9.26 -24.31 7.22
C ILE A 95 -9.91 -25.70 7.03
N ALA A 96 -9.42 -26.72 7.72
CA ALA A 96 -9.96 -28.07 7.61
C ALA A 96 -11.43 -28.16 8.06
N ASP A 97 -11.79 -27.45 9.13
CA ASP A 97 -13.18 -27.40 9.62
C ASP A 97 -14.09 -26.63 8.66
N ALA A 98 -13.61 -25.54 8.06
CA ALA A 98 -14.33 -24.83 7.02
C ALA A 98 -14.61 -25.72 5.78
N HIS A 99 -13.63 -26.52 5.35
CA HIS A 99 -13.82 -27.49 4.26
C HIS A 99 -14.84 -28.59 4.61
N LYS A 100 -14.82 -29.10 5.85
CA LYS A 100 -15.81 -30.08 6.31
C LYS A 100 -17.24 -29.51 6.29
N SER A 101 -17.41 -28.21 6.53
CA SER A 101 -18.70 -27.53 6.42
C SER A 101 -19.12 -27.21 4.99
N GLY A 102 -18.27 -27.51 4.00
CA GLY A 102 -18.54 -27.27 2.57
C GLY A 102 -18.23 -25.84 2.11
N LEU A 103 -17.53 -25.04 2.91
CA LEU A 103 -17.13 -23.68 2.56
C LEU A 103 -16.09 -23.69 1.44
N ASN A 104 -16.28 -22.87 0.43
CA ASN A 104 -15.29 -22.62 -0.61
C ASN A 104 -14.39 -21.43 -0.24
N PHE A 105 -13.13 -21.48 -0.69
CA PHE A 105 -12.22 -20.34 -0.54
C PHE A 105 -11.89 -19.70 -1.89
N VAL A 106 -11.78 -18.37 -1.87
CA VAL A 106 -11.17 -17.56 -2.94
C VAL A 106 -9.98 -16.85 -2.32
N VAL A 107 -8.78 -17.14 -2.82
CA VAL A 107 -7.54 -16.54 -2.30
C VAL A 107 -7.11 -15.40 -3.19
N ILE A 108 -6.89 -14.24 -2.60
CA ILE A 108 -6.34 -13.04 -3.24
C ILE A 108 -4.92 -12.84 -2.71
N ILE A 109 -3.95 -12.73 -3.63
CA ILE A 109 -2.53 -12.51 -3.32
C ILE A 109 -2.14 -11.15 -3.85
N ASP A 110 -1.96 -10.19 -2.95
CA ASP A 110 -1.52 -8.85 -3.30
C ASP A 110 0.01 -8.77 -3.26
N GLU A 111 0.60 -8.13 -4.28
CA GLU A 111 2.05 -7.98 -4.47
C GLU A 111 2.81 -9.32 -4.37
N GLU A 112 2.43 -10.28 -5.19
CA GLU A 112 2.96 -11.67 -5.20
C GLU A 112 4.49 -11.76 -5.14
N HIS A 113 5.19 -10.80 -5.78
CA HIS A 113 6.66 -10.80 -5.82
C HIS A 113 7.34 -10.68 -4.44
N ALA A 114 6.61 -10.18 -3.44
CA ALA A 114 7.15 -9.95 -2.10
C ALA A 114 7.28 -11.23 -1.26
N ASN A 115 6.58 -12.33 -1.59
CA ASN A 115 6.43 -13.47 -0.68
C ASN A 115 6.45 -14.85 -1.35
N ASN A 116 7.24 -15.04 -2.39
CA ASN A 116 7.37 -16.34 -3.06
C ASN A 116 8.29 -17.31 -2.26
N THR A 117 7.80 -17.81 -1.13
CA THR A 117 8.50 -18.80 -0.29
C THR A 117 7.74 -20.12 -0.29
N SER A 118 8.46 -21.24 -0.01
CA SER A 118 7.81 -22.57 0.11
C SER A 118 6.70 -22.56 1.15
N LYS A 119 6.91 -21.92 2.28
CA LYS A 119 5.93 -21.81 3.37
C LYS A 119 4.69 -21.01 2.99
N ALA A 120 4.85 -19.97 2.17
CA ALA A 120 3.74 -19.23 1.62
C ALA A 120 2.89 -20.11 0.69
N ASN A 121 3.55 -20.91 -0.16
CA ASN A 121 2.86 -21.86 -1.02
C ASN A 121 2.14 -22.96 -0.24
N ASP A 122 2.69 -23.45 0.87
CA ASP A 122 2.03 -24.43 1.73
C ASP A 122 0.72 -23.86 2.30
N ILE A 123 0.71 -22.61 2.73
CA ILE A 123 -0.47 -21.92 3.24
C ILE A 123 -1.53 -21.72 2.13
N ILE A 124 -1.11 -21.26 0.95
CA ILE A 124 -2.03 -21.10 -0.20
C ILE A 124 -2.65 -22.45 -0.57
N ASN A 125 -1.84 -23.49 -0.61
CA ASN A 125 -2.29 -24.85 -0.95
C ASN A 125 -3.26 -25.43 0.11
N ALA A 126 -3.06 -25.10 1.39
CA ALA A 126 -3.95 -25.56 2.46
C ALA A 126 -5.37 -25.06 2.29
N PHE A 127 -5.57 -23.83 1.77
CA PHE A 127 -6.90 -23.31 1.47
C PHE A 127 -7.61 -24.09 0.36
N SER A 128 -6.91 -24.87 -0.46
CA SER A 128 -7.48 -25.59 -1.62
C SER A 128 -8.51 -24.75 -2.38
N ALA A 129 -8.13 -23.48 -2.62
CA ALA A 129 -9.04 -22.45 -3.09
C ALA A 129 -9.64 -22.78 -4.46
N LYS A 130 -10.93 -22.50 -4.63
CA LYS A 130 -11.61 -22.62 -5.91
C LYS A 130 -11.02 -21.70 -6.98
N ASN A 131 -10.64 -20.50 -6.55
CA ASN A 131 -10.00 -19.49 -7.39
C ASN A 131 -8.84 -18.84 -6.62
N ILE A 132 -7.74 -18.58 -7.30
CA ILE A 132 -6.61 -17.80 -6.78
C ILE A 132 -6.41 -16.61 -7.70
N ILE A 133 -6.51 -15.42 -7.15
CA ILE A 133 -6.33 -14.15 -7.86
C ILE A 133 -5.01 -13.55 -7.41
N ARG A 134 -4.09 -13.36 -8.36
CA ARG A 134 -2.78 -12.78 -8.12
C ARG A 134 -2.74 -11.37 -8.69
N VAL A 135 -2.36 -10.40 -7.90
CA VAL A 135 -2.33 -8.99 -8.31
C VAL A 135 -0.94 -8.42 -8.07
N SER A 136 -0.37 -7.81 -9.09
CA SER A 136 0.93 -7.16 -9.00
C SER A 136 1.04 -6.07 -10.07
N ALA A 137 1.86 -5.05 -9.80
CA ALA A 137 2.24 -4.05 -10.82
C ALA A 137 3.24 -4.64 -11.84
N THR A 138 3.94 -5.72 -11.47
CA THR A 138 5.02 -6.35 -12.26
C THR A 138 4.78 -7.84 -12.43
N ALA A 139 3.54 -8.24 -12.68
CA ALA A 139 3.18 -9.63 -12.86
C ALA A 139 3.79 -10.20 -14.16
N ASN A 140 4.30 -11.43 -14.08
CA ASN A 140 4.75 -12.16 -15.25
C ASN A 140 3.66 -13.08 -15.74
N LYS A 141 3.49 -13.17 -17.08
CA LYS A 141 2.60 -14.15 -17.69
C LYS A 141 3.12 -15.56 -17.43
N VAL A 142 2.28 -16.39 -16.85
CA VAL A 142 2.57 -17.81 -16.62
C VAL A 142 1.71 -18.64 -17.57
N SER A 143 2.32 -19.59 -18.28
CA SER A 143 1.59 -20.54 -19.11
C SER A 143 0.56 -21.31 -18.28
N HIS A 144 -0.64 -21.48 -18.79
CA HIS A 144 -1.78 -22.16 -18.14
C HIS A 144 -2.53 -21.37 -17.07
N GLN A 145 -2.27 -20.05 -16.93
CA GLN A 145 -3.06 -19.15 -16.10
C GLN A 145 -3.76 -18.12 -16.98
N GLU A 146 -4.97 -17.73 -16.62
CA GLU A 146 -5.61 -16.57 -17.20
C GLU A 146 -4.85 -15.33 -16.75
N PHE A 147 -4.58 -14.45 -17.71
CA PHE A 147 -3.84 -13.21 -17.46
C PHE A 147 -4.61 -12.04 -18.04
N TYR A 148 -4.87 -11.06 -17.18
CA TYR A 148 -5.48 -9.81 -17.60
C TYR A 148 -4.54 -8.65 -17.25
N GLU A 149 -4.23 -7.83 -18.24
CA GLU A 149 -3.43 -6.63 -18.09
C GLU A 149 -4.30 -5.41 -18.35
N ILE A 150 -4.30 -4.48 -17.40
CA ILE A 150 -4.94 -3.18 -17.62
C ILE A 150 -3.92 -2.30 -18.33
N PRO A 151 -4.21 -1.81 -19.56
CA PRO A 151 -3.29 -0.96 -20.30
C PRO A 151 -2.91 0.30 -19.48
N GLU A 152 -1.63 0.65 -19.51
CA GLU A 152 -1.13 1.82 -18.77
C GLU A 152 -1.83 3.10 -19.21
N ASP A 153 -2.10 3.25 -20.51
CA ASP A 153 -2.84 4.40 -21.04
C ASP A 153 -4.24 4.55 -20.43
N ASP A 154 -4.94 3.44 -20.17
CA ASP A 154 -6.25 3.49 -19.52
C ASP A 154 -6.15 3.97 -18.09
N VAL A 155 -5.10 3.57 -17.36
CA VAL A 155 -4.84 3.99 -15.97
C VAL A 155 -4.45 5.47 -15.92
N ILE A 156 -3.65 5.94 -16.88
CA ILE A 156 -3.28 7.35 -17.04
C ILE A 156 -4.51 8.20 -17.37
N ASN A 157 -5.32 7.77 -18.34
CA ASN A 157 -6.52 8.48 -18.76
C ASN A 157 -7.58 8.56 -17.66
N ALA A 158 -7.61 7.56 -16.77
CA ALA A 158 -8.45 7.58 -15.56
C ALA A 158 -7.89 8.47 -14.45
N GLY A 159 -6.73 9.09 -14.62
CA GLY A 159 -6.09 9.94 -13.59
C GLY A 159 -5.55 9.19 -12.38
N LEU A 160 -5.35 7.88 -12.47
CA LEU A 160 -4.93 7.03 -11.35
C LEU A 160 -3.42 6.96 -11.17
N ILE A 161 -2.65 7.30 -12.21
CA ILE A 161 -1.19 7.42 -12.17
C ILE A 161 -0.73 8.66 -12.91
N THR A 162 0.50 9.07 -12.64
CA THR A 162 1.15 10.21 -13.29
C THR A 162 1.32 9.98 -14.80
N ARG A 163 0.91 10.97 -15.59
CA ARG A 163 1.03 10.91 -17.05
C ARG A 163 2.48 10.95 -17.54
N ALA A 164 3.32 11.69 -16.85
CA ALA A 164 4.72 11.83 -17.22
C ALA A 164 5.59 12.10 -15.98
N ILE A 165 6.81 11.63 -16.03
CA ILE A 165 7.88 11.96 -15.08
C ILE A 165 8.91 12.79 -15.84
N TYR A 166 9.15 13.99 -15.37
CA TYR A 166 10.18 14.88 -15.94
C TYR A 166 11.45 14.78 -15.10
N VAL A 167 12.54 14.45 -15.75
CA VAL A 167 13.86 14.43 -15.12
C VAL A 167 14.57 15.72 -15.55
N ASN A 168 15.24 16.39 -14.62
CA ASN A 168 15.98 17.62 -14.89
C ASN A 168 17.28 17.30 -15.65
N GLU A 169 17.18 17.12 -16.97
CA GLU A 169 18.32 16.78 -17.85
C GLU A 169 19.39 17.87 -17.91
N THR A 170 19.00 19.11 -17.64
CA THR A 170 19.89 20.28 -17.69
C THR A 170 20.61 20.56 -16.36
N THR A 171 20.25 19.87 -15.30
CA THR A 171 20.88 20.07 -14.00
C THR A 171 22.22 19.36 -13.97
N GLN A 172 23.30 20.10 -13.70
CA GLN A 172 24.61 19.50 -13.51
C GLN A 172 24.56 18.57 -12.28
N ILE A 173 25.26 17.43 -12.38
CA ILE A 173 25.45 16.55 -11.22
C ILE A 173 26.26 17.34 -10.19
N THR A 174 25.65 17.67 -9.08
CA THR A 174 26.27 18.43 -8.00
C THR A 174 25.88 17.83 -6.64
N ASN A 175 26.77 17.97 -5.67
CA ASN A 175 26.52 17.69 -4.27
C ASN A 175 26.19 18.97 -3.49
N ASP A 176 25.94 20.08 -4.17
CA ASP A 176 25.52 21.34 -3.57
C ASP A 176 24.02 21.25 -3.23
N TYR A 177 23.73 20.89 -2.00
CA TYR A 177 22.36 20.75 -1.51
C TYR A 177 21.62 22.09 -1.48
N ASP A 178 22.29 23.18 -1.20
CA ASP A 178 21.71 24.52 -1.19
C ASP A 178 21.16 24.89 -2.55
N TYR A 179 21.94 24.69 -3.59
CA TYR A 179 21.51 24.89 -4.96
C TYR A 179 20.33 23.99 -5.35
N LEU A 180 20.39 22.70 -4.99
CA LEU A 180 19.33 21.75 -5.31
C LEU A 180 18.00 22.09 -4.60
N LEU A 181 18.06 22.58 -3.37
CA LEU A 181 16.88 23.00 -2.62
C LEU A 181 16.27 24.27 -3.19
N GLU A 182 17.09 25.25 -3.56
CA GLU A 182 16.62 26.48 -4.23
C GLU A 182 15.93 26.16 -5.56
N LEU A 183 16.54 25.32 -6.40
CA LEU A 183 15.98 24.89 -7.67
C LEU A 183 14.66 24.12 -7.49
N ALA A 184 14.59 23.23 -6.49
CA ALA A 184 13.36 22.48 -6.19
C ALA A 184 12.22 23.40 -5.75
N ASP A 185 12.53 24.43 -4.93
CA ASP A 185 11.54 25.41 -4.49
C ASP A 185 11.09 26.33 -5.62
N GLU A 186 12.00 26.78 -6.48
CA GLU A 186 11.65 27.54 -7.69
C GLU A 186 10.69 26.74 -8.56
N LYS A 187 10.98 25.46 -8.78
CA LYS A 187 10.12 24.59 -9.59
C LYS A 187 8.79 24.35 -8.92
N ARG A 188 8.76 24.16 -7.61
CA ARG A 188 7.53 24.03 -6.83
C ARG A 188 6.65 25.29 -6.96
N LYS A 189 7.24 26.48 -6.87
CA LYS A 189 6.53 27.76 -7.03
C LYS A 189 5.98 27.93 -8.44
N GLU A 190 6.76 27.62 -9.47
CA GLU A 190 6.31 27.64 -10.87
C GLU A 190 5.08 26.72 -11.07
N ILE A 191 5.12 25.50 -10.53
CA ILE A 191 4.02 24.55 -10.61
C ILE A 191 2.79 25.09 -9.87
N LEU A 192 2.99 25.68 -8.68
CA LEU A 192 1.91 26.28 -7.90
C LEU A 192 1.24 27.43 -8.67
N GLU A 193 2.01 28.32 -9.29
CA GLU A 193 1.48 29.39 -10.13
C GLU A 193 0.65 28.84 -11.30
N ASN A 194 1.13 27.80 -11.96
CA ASN A 194 0.41 27.15 -13.05
C ASN A 194 -0.94 26.55 -12.57
N TYR A 195 -0.98 25.95 -11.37
CA TYR A 195 -2.23 25.48 -10.78
C TYR A 195 -3.18 26.62 -10.42
N GLN A 196 -2.67 27.75 -9.94
CA GLN A 196 -3.48 28.93 -9.64
C GLN A 196 -4.13 29.52 -10.90
N VAL A 197 -3.43 29.54 -12.03
CA VAL A 197 -3.97 30.02 -13.32
C VAL A 197 -5.21 29.23 -13.77
N ILE A 198 -5.25 27.93 -13.45
CA ILE A 198 -6.41 27.07 -13.78
C ILE A 198 -7.39 26.93 -12.60
N GLU A 199 -7.30 27.80 -11.60
CA GLU A 199 -8.13 27.80 -10.39
C GLU A 199 -8.13 26.48 -9.61
N SER A 200 -7.03 25.70 -9.73
CA SER A 200 -6.85 24.48 -8.97
C SER A 200 -6.36 24.77 -7.56
N LYS A 201 -6.86 23.99 -6.59
CA LYS A 201 -6.42 24.07 -5.19
C LYS A 201 -5.16 23.25 -4.90
N VAL A 202 -4.66 22.50 -5.88
CA VAL A 202 -3.49 21.62 -5.71
C VAL A 202 -2.28 22.43 -5.27
N ARG A 203 -1.64 21.99 -4.18
CA ARG A 203 -0.36 22.53 -3.70
C ARG A 203 0.75 21.50 -3.93
N PRO A 204 1.77 21.83 -4.71
CA PRO A 204 2.88 20.92 -4.97
C PRO A 204 3.75 20.75 -3.72
N LEU A 205 4.15 19.49 -3.47
CA LEU A 205 4.99 19.07 -2.36
C LEU A 205 6.35 18.62 -2.90
N VAL A 206 7.45 19.08 -2.29
CA VAL A 206 8.82 18.59 -2.56
C VAL A 206 9.13 17.46 -1.61
N LEU A 207 9.47 16.28 -2.16
CA LEU A 207 9.93 15.12 -1.39
C LEU A 207 11.46 15.10 -1.38
N ILE A 208 12.05 15.11 -0.17
CA ILE A 208 13.50 15.03 0.02
C ILE A 208 13.81 13.68 0.66
N GLN A 209 14.41 12.79 -0.11
CA GLN A 209 14.76 11.46 0.36
C GLN A 209 16.24 11.38 0.74
N PHE A 210 16.50 10.99 1.98
CA PHE A 210 17.86 10.81 2.49
C PHE A 210 18.31 9.36 2.43
N PRO A 211 19.59 9.11 2.13
CA PRO A 211 20.19 7.80 2.30
C PRO A 211 20.31 7.43 3.79
N VAL A 212 20.43 6.14 4.06
CA VAL A 212 20.63 5.65 5.43
C VAL A 212 22.02 6.07 5.94
N GLY A 213 22.12 6.57 7.18
CA GLY A 213 23.39 6.80 7.85
C GLY A 213 24.04 8.17 7.65
N GLN A 214 23.31 9.20 7.19
CA GLN A 214 23.82 10.55 7.01
C GLN A 214 23.03 11.62 7.78
N PRO A 215 23.10 11.64 9.14
CA PRO A 215 22.37 12.63 9.94
C PRO A 215 22.83 14.07 9.68
N GLU A 216 24.10 14.29 9.38
CA GLU A 216 24.67 15.62 9.09
C GLU A 216 24.04 16.27 7.85
N THR A 217 23.70 15.46 6.84
CA THR A 217 23.01 15.95 5.64
C THR A 217 21.61 16.41 5.95
N ILE A 218 20.90 15.73 6.86
CA ILE A 218 19.55 16.12 7.26
C ILE A 218 19.59 17.49 7.91
N HIS A 219 20.49 17.68 8.87
CA HIS A 219 20.65 18.96 9.59
C HIS A 219 20.99 20.13 8.65
N ALA A 220 21.92 19.92 7.69
CA ALA A 220 22.25 20.94 6.71
C ALA A 220 21.03 21.32 5.83
N VAL A 221 20.21 20.34 5.44
CA VAL A 221 18.97 20.59 4.69
C VAL A 221 17.95 21.35 5.53
N GLU A 222 17.79 20.99 6.80
CA GLU A 222 16.90 21.70 7.73
C GLU A 222 17.31 23.16 7.92
N GLU A 223 18.60 23.44 8.17
CA GLU A 223 19.13 24.80 8.29
C GLU A 223 18.89 25.61 7.02
N LYS A 224 19.10 25.01 5.85
CA LYS A 224 18.83 25.67 4.58
C LYS A 224 17.36 25.99 4.39
N LEU A 225 16.45 25.03 4.65
CA LEU A 225 15.01 25.26 4.57
C LEU A 225 14.57 26.37 5.52
N GLU A 226 15.07 26.39 6.76
CA GLU A 226 14.81 27.44 7.73
C GLU A 226 15.28 28.81 7.20
N SER A 227 16.46 28.90 6.60
CA SER A 227 16.96 30.13 5.97
C SER A 227 16.08 30.61 4.81
N MET A 228 15.37 29.70 4.14
CA MET A 228 14.39 29.99 3.08
C MET A 228 12.99 30.32 3.64
N GLY A 229 12.79 30.24 4.97
CA GLY A 229 11.53 30.55 5.65
C GLY A 229 10.60 29.34 5.79
N TYR A 230 11.06 28.12 5.51
CA TYR A 230 10.31 26.89 5.68
C TYR A 230 10.73 26.18 6.97
N THR A 231 9.79 26.05 7.92
CA THR A 231 10.06 25.46 9.23
C THR A 231 8.99 24.43 9.61
N TYR A 232 9.29 23.63 10.63
CA TYR A 232 8.30 22.76 11.24
C TYR A 232 7.21 23.58 11.95
N ASP A 233 7.57 24.67 12.60
CA ASP A 233 6.66 25.51 13.39
C ASP A 233 5.60 26.20 12.53
N ASN A 234 5.93 26.56 11.28
CA ASN A 234 4.96 27.15 10.36
C ASN A 234 4.16 26.12 9.54
N GLY A 235 4.39 24.81 9.79
CA GLY A 235 3.71 23.70 9.13
C GLY A 235 4.16 23.45 7.68
N MET A 236 5.15 24.20 7.17
CA MET A 236 5.60 24.08 5.78
C MET A 236 6.61 22.95 5.57
N VAL A 237 7.22 22.42 6.63
CA VAL A 237 8.13 21.28 6.60
C VAL A 237 7.53 20.15 7.43
N ASN A 238 7.51 18.95 6.87
CA ASN A 238 7.15 17.73 7.57
C ASN A 238 8.33 16.76 7.54
N ILE A 239 8.41 15.87 8.53
CA ILE A 239 9.43 14.82 8.62
C ILE A 239 8.80 13.46 8.85
N TRP A 240 9.25 12.49 8.05
CA TRP A 240 8.86 11.09 8.19
C TRP A 240 10.10 10.19 8.18
N MET A 241 10.60 9.89 9.35
CA MET A 241 11.74 9.00 9.57
C MET A 241 11.36 7.91 10.56
N SER A 242 12.18 6.85 10.67
CA SER A 242 11.91 5.73 11.59
C SER A 242 11.75 6.18 13.04
N ASP A 243 12.57 7.15 13.45
CA ASP A 243 12.72 7.57 14.85
C ASP A 243 12.12 8.96 15.11
N ASP A 244 11.71 9.66 14.06
CA ASP A 244 11.15 11.01 14.15
C ASP A 244 10.03 11.19 13.13
N LYS A 245 8.84 11.54 13.61
CA LYS A 245 7.66 11.80 12.79
C LYS A 245 6.97 13.07 13.28
N MET A 246 7.06 14.10 12.47
CA MET A 246 6.24 15.31 12.58
C MET A 246 5.50 15.49 11.27
N ILE A 247 4.28 14.95 11.21
CA ILE A 247 3.43 14.95 10.03
C ILE A 247 2.17 15.71 10.40
N SER A 248 1.85 16.74 9.62
CA SER A 248 0.60 17.46 9.75
C SER A 248 -0.57 16.63 9.22
N ASP A 249 -1.74 16.81 9.78
CA ASP A 249 -2.96 16.07 9.41
C ASP A 249 -3.35 16.31 7.94
N ASP A 250 -2.98 17.46 7.39
CA ASP A 250 -3.28 17.89 6.02
C ASP A 250 -2.21 17.50 4.97
N LEU A 251 -1.17 16.73 5.35
CA LEU A 251 -0.12 16.33 4.41
C LEU A 251 -0.64 15.63 3.16
N THR A 252 -1.71 14.85 3.29
CA THR A 252 -2.32 14.10 2.18
C THR A 252 -3.43 14.86 1.47
N ASP A 253 -3.78 16.05 1.93
CA ASP A 253 -4.81 16.86 1.32
C ASP A 253 -4.30 17.58 0.07
N VAL A 254 -5.16 17.74 -0.91
CA VAL A 254 -4.83 18.36 -2.20
C VAL A 254 -4.34 19.80 -2.02
N ASP A 255 -4.87 20.50 -1.02
CA ASP A 255 -4.56 21.89 -0.66
C ASP A 255 -3.81 21.99 0.69
N GLY A 256 -3.17 20.92 1.11
CA GLY A 256 -2.40 20.84 2.35
C GLY A 256 -1.29 21.90 2.47
N SER A 257 -0.97 22.29 3.70
CA SER A 257 0.00 23.36 4.00
C SER A 257 1.46 23.00 3.72
N PRO A 258 1.91 21.73 3.87
CA PRO A 258 3.32 21.37 3.70
C PRO A 258 3.84 21.66 2.29
N ALA A 259 5.04 22.24 2.24
CA ALA A 259 5.80 22.48 1.02
C ALA A 259 6.92 21.45 0.83
N PHE A 260 7.45 20.92 1.93
CA PHE A 260 8.56 19.96 1.95
C PHE A 260 8.25 18.79 2.89
N LEU A 261 8.58 17.58 2.42
CA LEU A 261 8.58 16.37 3.25
C LEU A 261 9.97 15.75 3.24
N LEU A 262 10.60 15.68 4.41
CA LEU A 262 11.87 15.03 4.65
C LEU A 262 11.63 13.57 5.02
N MET A 263 12.28 12.62 4.31
CA MET A 263 12.00 11.20 4.51
C MET A 263 13.22 10.31 4.32
N LYS A 264 13.25 9.17 5.03
CA LYS A 264 14.16 8.05 4.80
C LYS A 264 13.37 6.83 4.37
N GLN A 265 13.64 6.29 3.18
CA GLN A 265 13.12 5.00 2.69
C GLN A 265 11.61 4.73 2.94
N ALA A 266 10.82 5.77 3.20
CA ALA A 266 9.43 5.59 3.63
C ALA A 266 8.50 5.09 2.51
N ILE A 267 8.90 5.24 1.23
CA ILE A 267 8.09 4.87 0.08
C ILE A 267 8.82 3.77 -0.70
N SER A 268 8.73 2.53 -0.23
CA SER A 268 9.19 1.36 -0.99
C SER A 268 8.07 0.60 -1.68
N THR A 269 6.80 0.90 -1.32
CA THR A 269 5.60 0.31 -1.92
C THR A 269 4.53 1.39 -1.90
N GLY A 270 4.23 1.94 -3.05
CA GLY A 270 3.17 2.95 -3.23
C GLY A 270 1.78 2.36 -3.18
#